data_328f0c129f6fb67382a83e8537381bff
#
_entry.id   328f0c129f6fb67382a83e8537381bff
#
_cell.length_a   1.000
_cell.length_b   1.000
_cell.length_c   1.000
_cell.angle_alpha   90.00
_cell.angle_beta   90.00
_cell.angle_gamma   90.00
#
_symmetry.space_group_name_H-M   'P 1'
#
loop_
_entity.id
_entity.type
_entity.pdbx_description
1 polymer ?
#
loop_
_entity_poly.entity_id
_entity_poly.type
_entity_poly.pdbx_seq_one_letter_code
_entity_poly.pdbx_strand_id
1 'polypeptide(L)'
;MLKRIRGMFSSDLSIDLGTANTLIYVREKGIVLNEPSVVAIRHHLGQKIVDAVGVDAKRMLGRTPGDITAIRPLKDGVIADFQVTEKMLLHFIKKVHDRSFFPPSPRVLICVPCMATEVERRAIEEAAYHAGARAVSYTHLTLPTR
;
A
#
# COMPACT_ATOMS: atom_id res chain seq x y z
N MET A 1 -22.88 -21.54 0.57
CA MET A 1 -23.76 -20.38 0.78
C MET A 1 -23.06 -19.18 1.43
N LEU A 2 -22.36 -19.35 2.53
CA LEU A 2 -21.63 -18.25 3.20
C LEU A 2 -20.57 -17.54 2.32
N LYS A 3 -19.87 -18.26 1.43
CA LYS A 3 -18.90 -17.64 0.49
C LYS A 3 -19.56 -16.71 -0.53
N ARG A 4 -20.80 -16.96 -0.90
CA ARG A 4 -21.56 -16.16 -1.87
C ARG A 4 -22.10 -14.88 -1.24
N ILE A 5 -22.49 -14.94 0.03
CA ILE A 5 -22.96 -13.78 0.82
C ILE A 5 -21.78 -12.83 1.12
N ARG A 6 -20.59 -13.38 1.43
CA ARG A 6 -19.36 -12.58 1.59
C ARG A 6 -18.96 -11.80 0.33
N GLY A 7 -19.24 -12.36 -0.86
CA GLY A 7 -18.98 -11.70 -2.15
C GLY A 7 -19.87 -10.50 -2.46
N MET A 8 -21.08 -10.45 -1.88
CA MET A 8 -22.01 -9.32 -2.08
C MET A 8 -21.62 -8.06 -1.30
N PHE A 9 -20.82 -8.19 -0.24
CA PHE A 9 -20.35 -7.08 0.58
C PHE A 9 -18.86 -6.74 0.37
N SER A 10 -18.20 -7.38 -0.61
CA SER A 10 -16.80 -7.07 -0.89
C SER A 10 -16.69 -5.80 -1.75
N SER A 11 -16.14 -4.78 -1.18
CA SER A 11 -15.77 -3.56 -1.92
C SER A 11 -14.53 -3.83 -2.76
N ASP A 12 -14.58 -3.51 -4.05
CA ASP A 12 -13.40 -3.53 -4.91
C ASP A 12 -12.52 -2.33 -4.55
N LEU A 13 -11.23 -2.58 -4.35
CA LEU A 13 -10.23 -1.56 -4.05
C LEU A 13 -9.38 -1.29 -5.29
N SER A 14 -9.17 -0.03 -5.61
CA SER A 14 -8.13 0.39 -6.55
C SER A 14 -7.07 1.15 -5.78
N ILE A 15 -5.82 0.72 -5.90
CA ILE A 15 -4.67 1.31 -5.20
C ILE A 15 -3.72 1.89 -6.22
N ASP A 16 -3.42 3.17 -6.07
CA ASP A 16 -2.37 3.85 -6.84
C ASP A 16 -1.15 4.07 -5.94
N LEU A 17 -0.07 3.36 -6.24
CA LEU A 17 1.22 3.47 -5.55
C LEU A 17 2.04 4.62 -6.16
N GLY A 18 1.69 5.84 -5.79
CA GLY A 18 2.41 7.03 -6.25
C GLY A 18 3.68 7.32 -5.44
N THR A 19 4.65 7.98 -6.07
CA THR A 19 5.90 8.41 -5.43
C THR A 19 5.68 9.38 -4.26
N ALA A 20 4.74 10.30 -4.41
CA ALA A 20 4.42 11.28 -3.37
C ALA A 20 3.36 10.78 -2.40
N ASN A 21 2.25 10.28 -2.93
CA ASN A 21 1.11 9.82 -2.17
C ASN A 21 0.63 8.47 -2.70
N THR A 22 0.13 7.63 -1.79
CA THR A 22 -0.65 6.44 -2.10
C THR A 22 -2.13 6.77 -1.97
N LEU A 23 -2.91 6.42 -2.99
CA LEU A 23 -4.36 6.60 -3.03
C LEU A 23 -5.04 5.24 -2.98
N ILE A 24 -6.11 5.13 -2.21
CA ILE A 24 -7.02 3.98 -2.26
C ILE A 24 -8.42 4.49 -2.58
N TYR A 25 -8.96 3.94 -3.65
CA TYR A 25 -10.31 4.18 -4.12
C TYR A 25 -11.18 2.95 -3.88
N VAL A 26 -12.36 3.15 -3.34
CA VAL A 26 -13.38 2.12 -3.17
C VAL A 26 -14.56 2.44 -4.07
N ARG A 27 -15.02 1.45 -4.83
CA ARG A 27 -16.23 1.60 -5.64
C ARG A 27 -17.38 2.09 -4.77
N GLU A 28 -18.12 3.07 -5.25
CA GLU A 28 -19.27 3.71 -4.60
C GLU A 28 -18.93 4.66 -3.42
N LYS A 29 -17.71 4.60 -2.87
CA LYS A 29 -17.28 5.50 -1.78
C LYS A 29 -16.28 6.58 -2.23
N GLY A 30 -15.64 6.41 -3.40
CA GLY A 30 -14.61 7.31 -3.88
C GLY A 30 -13.25 7.05 -3.22
N ILE A 31 -12.44 8.08 -3.11
CA ILE A 31 -11.12 8.02 -2.46
C ILE A 31 -11.33 7.92 -0.95
N VAL A 32 -10.94 6.79 -0.38
CA VAL A 32 -11.07 6.49 1.05
C VAL A 32 -9.76 6.65 1.81
N LEU A 33 -8.63 6.69 1.09
CA LEU A 33 -7.30 6.93 1.65
C LEU A 33 -6.49 7.75 0.65
N ASN A 34 -5.88 8.81 1.14
CA ASN A 34 -4.90 9.64 0.44
C ASN A 34 -3.84 10.01 1.45
N GLU A 35 -2.75 9.26 1.44
CA GLU A 35 -1.67 9.46 2.40
C GLU A 35 -0.30 9.50 1.73
N PRO A 36 0.64 10.24 2.32
CA PRO A 36 2.01 10.28 1.81
C PRO A 36 2.63 8.88 1.74
N SER A 37 3.35 8.60 0.66
CA SER A 37 4.15 7.37 0.51
C SER A 37 5.45 7.51 1.32
N VAL A 38 5.32 7.57 2.64
CA VAL A 38 6.43 7.72 3.60
C VAL A 38 6.30 6.68 4.70
N VAL A 39 7.42 6.11 5.10
CA VAL A 39 7.49 5.11 6.18
C VAL A 39 8.61 5.49 7.14
N ALA A 40 8.32 5.52 8.43
CA ALA A 40 9.31 5.64 9.48
C ALA A 40 9.75 4.24 9.92
N ILE A 41 11.05 4.00 9.86
CA ILE A 41 11.67 2.71 10.15
C ILE A 41 12.60 2.90 11.34
N ARG A 42 12.46 2.00 12.30
CA ARG A 42 13.43 1.84 13.39
C ARG A 42 14.36 0.69 13.07
N HIS A 43 15.65 0.93 13.23
CA HIS A 43 16.66 -0.11 13.12
C HIS A 43 16.91 -0.73 14.49
N HIS A 44 16.52 -1.99 14.68
CA HIS A 44 16.74 -2.74 15.92
C HIS A 44 17.35 -4.10 15.61
N LEU A 45 18.53 -4.36 16.15
CA LEU A 45 19.26 -5.62 15.97
C LEU A 45 19.39 -6.07 14.49
N GLY A 46 19.64 -5.12 13.58
CA GLY A 46 19.75 -5.39 12.15
C GLY A 46 18.42 -5.59 11.40
N GLN A 47 17.29 -5.50 12.10
CA GLN A 47 15.96 -5.60 11.50
C GLN A 47 15.33 -4.22 11.30
N LYS A 48 14.59 -4.07 10.19
CA LYS A 48 13.78 -2.89 9.90
C LYS A 48 12.39 -3.07 10.49
N ILE A 49 12.06 -2.32 11.53
CA ILE A 49 10.74 -2.32 12.15
C ILE A 49 10.02 -1.05 11.67
N VAL A 50 8.79 -1.21 11.16
CA VAL A 50 7.95 -0.07 10.78
C VAL A 50 7.35 0.55 12.03
N ASP A 51 7.67 1.80 12.27
CA ASP A 51 7.23 2.58 13.44
C ASP A 51 5.99 3.42 13.11
N ALA A 52 5.96 4.02 11.92
CA ALA A 52 4.83 4.80 11.43
C ALA A 52 4.75 4.75 9.89
N VAL A 53 3.56 5.03 9.34
CA VAL A 53 3.30 5.06 7.90
C VAL A 53 2.43 6.26 7.56
N GLY A 54 2.59 6.80 6.36
CA GLY A 54 1.75 7.85 5.83
C GLY A 54 1.94 9.21 6.52
N VAL A 55 0.87 9.83 6.92
CA VAL A 55 0.89 11.17 7.56
C VAL A 55 1.73 11.17 8.83
N ASP A 56 1.64 10.13 9.65
CA ASP A 56 2.39 10.04 10.90
C ASP A 56 3.90 9.93 10.64
N ALA A 57 4.30 9.11 9.67
CA ALA A 57 5.70 9.04 9.24
C ALA A 57 6.20 10.36 8.64
N LYS A 58 5.36 11.06 7.87
CA LYS A 58 5.70 12.37 7.30
C LYS A 58 5.97 13.42 8.37
N ARG A 59 5.21 13.40 9.46
CA ARG A 59 5.44 14.32 10.61
C ARG A 59 6.78 14.08 11.30
N MET A 60 7.33 12.89 11.17
CA MET A 60 8.61 12.49 11.74
C MET A 60 9.81 12.89 10.85
N LEU A 61 9.57 13.26 9.58
CA LEU A 61 10.64 13.71 8.67
C LEU A 61 11.42 14.89 9.28
N GLY A 62 12.73 14.71 9.41
CA GLY A 62 13.63 15.75 9.96
C GLY A 62 13.54 15.95 11.48
N ARG A 63 12.74 15.14 12.19
CA ARG A 63 12.53 15.20 13.64
C ARG A 63 12.64 13.83 14.32
N THR A 64 13.22 12.85 13.62
CA THR A 64 13.35 11.49 14.15
C THR A 64 14.43 11.40 15.22
N PRO A 65 14.17 10.67 16.33
CA PRO A 65 15.25 10.21 17.21
C PRO A 65 16.28 9.41 16.44
N GLY A 66 17.52 9.34 16.91
CA GLY A 66 18.66 8.84 16.16
C GLY A 66 18.60 7.40 15.62
N ASP A 67 17.66 6.59 16.10
CA ASP A 67 17.43 5.20 15.68
C ASP A 67 16.26 5.04 14.68
N ILE A 68 15.52 6.13 14.40
CA ILE A 68 14.39 6.13 13.46
C ILE A 68 14.77 6.91 12.21
N THR A 69 14.48 6.34 11.04
CA THR A 69 14.67 6.99 9.74
C THR A 69 13.36 6.99 8.97
N ALA A 70 12.92 8.17 8.53
CA ALA A 70 11.77 8.28 7.65
C ALA A 70 12.23 8.28 6.19
N ILE A 71 11.71 7.33 5.40
CA ILE A 71 12.07 7.12 4.00
C ILE A 71 10.87 7.14 3.08
N ARG A 72 11.13 7.41 1.81
CA ARG A 72 10.17 7.23 0.72
C ARG A 72 10.53 5.94 -0.03
N PRO A 73 9.74 4.88 0.11
CA PRO A 73 10.05 3.60 -0.51
C PRO A 73 9.83 3.59 -2.03
N LEU A 74 9.12 4.60 -2.54
CA LEU A 74 8.90 4.84 -3.97
C LEU A 74 9.59 6.15 -4.36
N LYS A 75 10.39 6.13 -5.44
CA LYS A 75 11.11 7.30 -5.94
C LYS A 75 11.13 7.27 -7.46
N ASP A 76 10.75 8.39 -8.08
CA ASP A 76 10.79 8.59 -9.53
C ASP A 76 10.09 7.45 -10.34
N GLY A 77 8.97 6.95 -9.82
CA GLY A 77 8.24 5.86 -10.46
C GLY A 77 8.91 4.49 -10.35
N VAL A 78 9.84 4.33 -9.42
CA VAL A 78 10.55 3.07 -9.14
C VAL A 78 10.40 2.69 -7.67
N ILE A 79 10.36 1.39 -7.39
CA ILE A 79 10.38 0.87 -6.03
C ILE A 79 11.84 0.87 -5.55
N ALA A 80 12.17 1.80 -4.66
CA ALA A 80 13.52 1.94 -4.11
C ALA A 80 13.79 0.98 -2.94
N ASP A 81 12.76 0.67 -2.13
CA ASP A 81 12.82 -0.33 -1.06
C ASP A 81 11.56 -1.18 -1.09
N PHE A 82 11.74 -2.41 -1.55
CA PHE A 82 10.64 -3.35 -1.76
C PHE A 82 9.99 -3.80 -0.45
N GLN A 83 10.77 -4.20 0.55
CA GLN A 83 10.25 -4.69 1.84
C GLN A 83 9.45 -3.60 2.57
N VAL A 84 9.88 -2.36 2.44
CA VAL A 84 9.19 -1.22 3.05
C VAL A 84 7.92 -0.87 2.29
N THR A 85 7.93 -0.98 0.95
CA THR A 85 6.73 -0.80 0.11
C THR A 85 5.66 -1.84 0.45
N GLU A 86 6.05 -3.09 0.61
CA GLU A 86 5.15 -4.18 1.03
C GLU A 86 4.49 -3.87 2.37
N LYS A 87 5.27 -3.49 3.36
CA LYS A 87 4.75 -3.15 4.70
C LYS A 87 3.84 -1.91 4.68
N MET A 88 4.17 -0.92 3.87
CA MET A 88 3.35 0.27 3.65
C MET A 88 2.00 -0.10 3.05
N LEU A 89 2.00 -0.90 2.00
CA LEU A 89 0.79 -1.37 1.32
C LEU A 89 -0.11 -2.17 2.28
N LEU A 90 0.49 -3.11 3.02
CA LEU A 90 -0.20 -3.90 4.03
C LEU A 90 -0.88 -3.01 5.08
N HIS A 91 -0.18 -1.98 5.57
CA HIS A 91 -0.70 -1.02 6.53
C HIS A 91 -1.91 -0.25 5.98
N PHE A 92 -1.80 0.26 4.76
CA PHE A 92 -2.88 1.04 4.14
C PHE A 92 -4.13 0.20 3.83
N ILE A 93 -3.96 -1.02 3.33
CA ILE A 93 -5.09 -1.93 3.09
C ILE A 93 -5.79 -2.26 4.40
N LYS A 94 -5.05 -2.59 5.46
CA LYS A 94 -5.61 -2.85 6.79
C LYS A 94 -6.34 -1.63 7.33
N LYS A 95 -5.77 -0.45 7.21
CA LYS A 95 -6.38 0.81 7.67
C LYS A 95 -7.74 1.08 7.01
N VAL A 96 -7.90 0.73 5.74
CA VAL A 96 -9.19 0.83 5.03
C VAL A 96 -10.17 -0.24 5.52
N HIS A 97 -9.70 -1.46 5.79
CA HIS A 97 -10.53 -2.56 6.26
C HIS A 97 -11.00 -2.40 7.70
N ASP A 98 -10.15 -1.90 8.60
CA ASP A 98 -10.46 -1.73 10.02
C ASP A 98 -11.62 -0.75 10.28
N ARG A 99 -11.96 0.06 9.28
CA ARG A 99 -13.15 0.92 9.32
C ARG A 99 -14.46 0.20 8.99
N SER A 100 -14.41 -1.06 8.61
CA SER A 100 -15.57 -1.90 8.31
C SER A 100 -15.86 -2.86 9.45
N PHE A 101 -17.12 -2.94 9.87
CA PHE A 101 -17.58 -3.84 10.95
C PHE A 101 -17.35 -5.34 10.60
N PHE A 102 -17.35 -5.67 9.31
CA PHE A 102 -16.94 -6.97 8.79
C PHE A 102 -15.86 -6.73 7.73
N PRO A 103 -14.63 -7.23 7.94
CA PRO A 103 -13.59 -7.07 6.94
C PRO A 103 -14.02 -7.80 5.65
N PRO A 104 -14.28 -7.07 4.56
CA PRO A 104 -14.54 -7.71 3.28
C PRO A 104 -13.26 -8.37 2.79
N SER A 105 -13.42 -9.40 1.95
CA SER A 105 -12.31 -9.92 1.14
C SER A 105 -12.35 -9.23 -0.23
N PRO A 106 -11.72 -8.06 -0.40
CA PRO A 106 -11.86 -7.27 -1.61
C PRO A 106 -11.13 -7.89 -2.79
N ARG A 107 -11.58 -7.55 -3.98
CA ARG A 107 -10.70 -7.60 -5.15
C ARG A 107 -9.87 -6.31 -5.17
N VAL A 108 -8.58 -6.46 -5.37
CA VAL A 108 -7.64 -5.34 -5.35
C VAL A 108 -7.03 -5.16 -6.73
N LEU A 109 -7.19 -3.98 -7.29
CA LEU A 109 -6.50 -3.53 -8.49
C LEU A 109 -5.37 -2.59 -8.05
N ILE A 110 -4.12 -2.93 -8.37
CA ILE A 110 -2.96 -2.13 -7.99
C ILE A 110 -2.33 -1.53 -9.23
N CYS A 111 -2.20 -0.21 -9.23
CA CYS A 111 -1.40 0.50 -10.21
C CYS A 111 0.05 0.49 -9.74
N VAL A 112 0.89 -0.29 -10.42
CA VAL A 112 2.32 -0.37 -10.14
C VAL A 112 3.11 0.52 -11.09
N PRO A 113 4.27 1.05 -10.65
CA PRO A 113 5.18 1.76 -11.53
C PRO A 113 5.55 0.92 -12.76
N CYS A 114 5.62 1.54 -13.93
CA CYS A 114 5.92 0.84 -15.19
C CYS A 114 7.29 0.15 -15.19
N MET A 115 8.22 0.64 -14.38
CA MET A 115 9.57 0.07 -14.23
C MET A 115 9.66 -1.05 -13.19
N ALA A 116 8.54 -1.42 -12.54
CA ALA A 116 8.54 -2.50 -11.57
C ALA A 116 8.88 -3.84 -12.25
N THR A 117 9.85 -4.54 -11.68
CA THR A 117 10.23 -5.89 -12.11
C THR A 117 9.12 -6.89 -11.84
N GLU A 118 9.18 -8.05 -12.48
CA GLU A 118 8.20 -9.11 -12.25
C GLU A 118 8.25 -9.63 -10.80
N VAL A 119 9.44 -9.69 -10.21
CA VAL A 119 9.63 -10.07 -8.80
C VAL A 119 8.95 -9.07 -7.86
N GLU A 120 9.14 -7.77 -8.10
CA GLU A 120 8.50 -6.71 -7.32
C GLU A 120 6.98 -6.72 -7.44
N ARG A 121 6.46 -6.95 -8.67
CA ARG A 121 5.01 -7.09 -8.90
C ARG A 121 4.41 -8.26 -8.14
N ARG A 122 5.07 -9.44 -8.22
CA ARG A 122 4.61 -10.63 -7.50
C ARG A 122 4.56 -10.42 -6.00
N ALA A 123 5.50 -9.73 -5.46
CA ALA A 123 5.57 -9.53 -4.03
C ALA A 123 4.61 -8.42 -3.54
N ILE A 124 4.29 -7.40 -4.35
CA ILE A 124 3.17 -6.48 -4.10
C ILE A 124 1.83 -7.28 -4.11
N GLU A 125 1.69 -8.22 -5.03
CA GLU A 125 0.53 -9.12 -5.08
C GLU A 125 0.41 -9.97 -3.81
N GLU A 126 1.50 -10.59 -3.37
CA GLU A 126 1.56 -11.36 -2.12
C GLU A 126 1.22 -10.49 -0.90
N ALA A 127 1.72 -9.26 -0.84
CA ALA A 127 1.39 -8.31 0.22
C ALA A 127 -0.11 -8.02 0.29
N ALA A 128 -0.76 -7.84 -0.86
CA ALA A 128 -2.20 -7.61 -0.92
C ALA A 128 -3.00 -8.86 -0.47
N TYR A 129 -2.57 -10.07 -0.83
CA TYR A 129 -3.19 -11.29 -0.32
C TYR A 129 -3.01 -11.45 1.19
N HIS A 130 -1.84 -11.15 1.74
CA HIS A 130 -1.59 -11.14 3.18
C HIS A 130 -2.46 -10.11 3.92
N ALA A 131 -2.80 -9.00 3.25
CA ALA A 131 -3.74 -8.01 3.78
C ALA A 131 -5.21 -8.43 3.72
N GLY A 132 -5.51 -9.61 3.15
CA GLY A 132 -6.85 -10.16 3.07
C GLY A 132 -7.56 -10.01 1.72
N ALA A 133 -6.85 -9.61 0.66
CA ALA A 133 -7.40 -9.57 -0.69
C ALA A 133 -7.82 -10.97 -1.15
N ARG A 134 -8.96 -11.04 -1.84
CA ARG A 134 -9.47 -12.27 -2.46
C ARG A 134 -8.89 -12.52 -3.84
N ALA A 135 -8.65 -11.47 -4.57
CA ALA A 135 -8.05 -11.46 -5.89
C ALA A 135 -7.27 -10.17 -6.06
N VAL A 136 -6.14 -10.26 -6.74
CA VAL A 136 -5.29 -9.12 -7.05
C VAL A 136 -5.10 -9.06 -8.55
N SER A 137 -5.21 -7.86 -9.10
CA SER A 137 -4.84 -7.54 -10.48
C SER A 137 -3.97 -6.31 -10.46
N TYR A 138 -3.06 -6.20 -11.40
CA TYR A 138 -2.23 -5.00 -11.54
C TYR A 138 -2.30 -4.44 -12.94
N THR A 139 -2.15 -3.14 -13.04
CA THR A 139 -2.10 -2.42 -14.30
C THR A 139 -0.90 -1.48 -14.32
N HIS A 140 -0.45 -1.17 -15.52
CA HIS A 140 0.61 -0.20 -15.74
C HIS A 140 -0.02 1.12 -16.17
N LEU A 141 0.31 2.21 -15.46
CA LEU A 141 0.06 3.55 -15.97
C LEU A 141 1.20 3.89 -16.96
N THR A 142 0.95 3.71 -18.23
CA THR A 142 1.76 4.35 -19.26
C THR A 142 1.26 5.77 -19.44
N LEU A 143 2.00 6.75 -18.94
CA LEU A 143 1.75 8.14 -19.30
C LEU A 143 2.06 8.26 -20.82
N PRO A 144 1.14 8.83 -21.62
CA PRO A 144 1.46 9.13 -23.02
C PRO A 144 2.66 10.08 -23.04
N THR A 145 3.76 9.62 -23.58
CA THR A 145 4.91 10.49 -23.91
C THR A 145 4.44 11.48 -24.96
N ARG A 146 4.43 12.75 -24.60
CA ARG A 146 4.32 13.85 -25.57
C ARG A 146 5.62 14.03 -26.32
#